data_ebfa32aaccced0050df6aa7fe1906507
#
_entry.id   ebfa32aaccced0050df6aa7fe1906507
#
_cell.length_a   1.000
_cell.length_b   1.000
_cell.length_c   1.000
_cell.angle_alpha   90.00
_cell.angle_beta   90.00
_cell.angle_gamma   90.00
#
_symmetry.space_group_name_H-M   'P 1'
#
loop_
_entity.id
_entity.type
_entity.pdbx_description
1 polymer ?
#
loop_
_entity_poly.entity_id
_entity_poly.type
_entity_poly.pdbx_seq_one_letter_code
_entity_poly.pdbx_strand_id
1 'polypeptide(L)'
;HGMDKLSSKYLGHTCKSYESLVGKGVNQITFDQVSIEDAVPYAAEDADVTLQLYLAMQETLNSNVSLLGIYKDIEIPAMKALIHIERNGVLIDPKILGHQSKMIGEKLLLLEERAFDLAGQPFNLSSPKQLQEILFEKLCIKPLKKTQGGTPSTSEEVLSELALHYPLPKLILEYRSLAKLK
;
A
#
# COMPACT_ATOMS: atom_id res chain seq x y z
N HIS A 1 3.81 12.49 4.31
CA HIS A 1 4.28 13.83 3.90
C HIS A 1 3.36 14.43 2.82
N GLY A 2 2.03 14.42 3.02
CA GLY A 2 1.09 15.03 2.08
C GLY A 2 1.16 16.56 2.10
N MET A 3 0.80 17.19 0.98
CA MET A 3 0.77 18.63 0.77
C MET A 3 -0.05 19.34 1.85
N ASP A 4 -1.24 18.85 2.20
CA ASP A 4 -2.12 19.42 3.24
C ASP A 4 -1.43 19.59 4.60
N LYS A 5 -0.69 18.54 5.03
CA LYS A 5 0.05 18.58 6.29
C LYS A 5 1.21 19.57 6.26
N LEU A 6 1.90 19.67 5.12
CA LEU A 6 2.99 20.60 4.93
C LEU A 6 2.48 22.03 4.85
N SER A 7 1.40 22.28 4.12
CA SER A 7 0.72 23.56 4.01
C SER A 7 0.29 24.09 5.39
N SER A 8 -0.41 23.25 6.16
CA SER A 8 -0.80 23.61 7.52
C SER A 8 0.40 23.93 8.42
N LYS A 9 1.49 23.16 8.30
CA LYS A 9 2.69 23.32 9.13
C LYS A 9 3.53 24.56 8.78
N TYR A 10 3.76 24.80 7.48
CA TYR A 10 4.70 25.81 7.02
C TYR A 10 4.06 27.11 6.56
N LEU A 11 2.80 27.06 6.10
CA LEU A 11 2.07 28.21 5.57
C LEU A 11 0.88 28.63 6.46
N GLY A 12 0.49 27.78 7.43
CA GLY A 12 -0.73 28.01 8.21
C GLY A 12 -2.02 27.91 7.40
N HIS A 13 -1.95 27.31 6.19
CA HIS A 13 -3.05 27.19 5.24
C HIS A 13 -3.65 25.78 5.25
N THR A 14 -4.98 25.71 5.21
CA THR A 14 -5.72 24.44 5.11
C THR A 14 -6.27 24.31 3.70
N CYS A 15 -5.73 23.33 2.94
CA CYS A 15 -6.14 23.07 1.56
C CYS A 15 -7.55 22.47 1.48
N LYS A 16 -8.22 22.66 0.35
CA LYS A 16 -9.45 21.94 0.00
C LYS A 16 -9.15 20.45 -0.16
N SER A 17 -9.94 19.62 0.49
CA SER A 17 -9.76 18.17 0.34
C SER A 17 -10.34 17.67 -0.97
N TYR A 18 -9.68 16.69 -1.60
CA TYR A 18 -10.21 16.00 -2.79
C TYR A 18 -11.62 15.45 -2.57
N GLU A 19 -11.86 14.90 -1.38
CA GLU A 19 -13.15 14.35 -0.99
C GLU A 19 -14.28 15.39 -0.92
N SER A 20 -13.95 16.67 -0.68
CA SER A 20 -14.96 17.75 -0.70
C SER A 20 -15.50 18.04 -2.11
N LEU A 21 -14.75 17.64 -3.15
CA LEU A 21 -15.16 17.79 -4.56
C LEU A 21 -15.90 16.56 -5.08
N VAL A 22 -15.33 15.37 -4.81
CA VAL A 22 -15.82 14.12 -5.41
C VAL A 22 -16.75 13.34 -4.49
N GLY A 23 -16.88 13.72 -3.23
CA GLY A 23 -17.65 12.97 -2.23
C GLY A 23 -16.91 11.75 -1.69
N LYS A 24 -17.63 10.90 -0.93
CA LYS A 24 -17.10 9.70 -0.28
C LYS A 24 -18.02 8.49 -0.50
N GLY A 25 -17.42 7.30 -0.46
CA GLY A 25 -18.14 6.02 -0.44
C GLY A 25 -18.92 5.75 -1.73
N VAL A 26 -20.14 5.22 -1.59
CA VAL A 26 -20.94 4.76 -2.74
C VAL A 26 -21.37 5.88 -3.69
N ASN A 27 -21.43 7.12 -3.21
CA ASN A 27 -21.83 8.29 -4.00
C ASN A 27 -20.62 9.09 -4.51
N GLN A 28 -19.41 8.54 -4.41
CA GLN A 28 -18.22 9.19 -4.93
C GLN A 28 -18.24 9.23 -6.46
N ILE A 29 -18.07 10.44 -7.02
CA ILE A 29 -17.92 10.66 -8.46
C ILE A 29 -16.43 10.66 -8.84
N THR A 30 -16.13 10.51 -10.13
CA THR A 30 -14.77 10.69 -10.66
C THR A 30 -14.48 12.18 -10.91
N PHE A 31 -13.21 12.57 -10.91
CA PHE A 31 -12.82 13.99 -11.03
C PHE A 31 -13.26 14.63 -12.36
N ASP A 32 -13.34 13.86 -13.43
CA ASP A 32 -13.86 14.27 -14.74
C ASP A 32 -15.36 14.61 -14.74
N GLN A 33 -16.09 14.24 -13.70
CA GLN A 33 -17.49 14.57 -13.47
C GLN A 33 -17.69 15.81 -12.59
N VAL A 34 -16.61 16.36 -12.03
CA VAL A 34 -16.65 17.59 -11.23
C VAL A 34 -16.84 18.78 -12.19
N SER A 35 -17.66 19.77 -11.79
CA SER A 35 -17.84 20.99 -12.61
C SER A 35 -16.51 21.74 -12.77
N ILE A 36 -16.33 22.44 -13.89
CA ILE A 36 -15.12 23.24 -14.12
C ILE A 36 -15.01 24.35 -13.05
N GLU A 37 -16.13 24.92 -12.66
CA GLU A 37 -16.21 25.99 -11.65
C GLU A 37 -15.67 25.54 -10.29
N ASP A 38 -15.85 24.24 -9.93
CA ASP A 38 -15.36 23.67 -8.69
C ASP A 38 -13.92 23.12 -8.85
N ALA A 39 -13.60 22.56 -10.01
CA ALA A 39 -12.29 21.96 -10.28
C ALA A 39 -11.18 23.03 -10.39
N VAL A 40 -11.46 24.20 -11.00
CA VAL A 40 -10.47 25.27 -11.22
C VAL A 40 -9.91 25.82 -9.91
N PRO A 41 -10.71 26.21 -8.90
CA PRO A 41 -10.17 26.69 -7.63
C PRO A 41 -9.35 25.65 -6.90
N TYR A 42 -9.70 24.36 -7.00
CA TYR A 42 -8.96 23.28 -6.41
C TYR A 42 -7.58 23.08 -7.06
N ALA A 43 -7.58 22.97 -8.40
CA ALA A 43 -6.33 22.77 -9.13
C ALA A 43 -5.39 23.98 -9.06
N ALA A 44 -5.93 25.19 -9.02
CA ALA A 44 -5.17 26.42 -8.84
C ALA A 44 -4.55 26.50 -7.43
N GLU A 45 -5.30 26.12 -6.39
CA GLU A 45 -4.81 26.04 -5.01
C GLU A 45 -3.65 25.05 -4.89
N ASP A 46 -3.78 23.85 -5.49
CA ASP A 46 -2.72 22.83 -5.47
C ASP A 46 -1.41 23.35 -6.09
N ALA A 47 -1.48 24.09 -7.18
CA ALA A 47 -0.32 24.67 -7.84
C ALA A 47 0.30 25.81 -7.00
N ASP A 48 -0.52 26.71 -6.49
CA ASP A 48 -0.09 27.87 -5.69
C ASP A 48 0.54 27.43 -4.38
N VAL A 49 -0.12 26.53 -3.65
CA VAL A 49 0.38 25.99 -2.36
C VAL A 49 1.70 25.24 -2.58
N THR A 50 1.83 24.48 -3.66
CA THR A 50 3.08 23.79 -3.98
C THR A 50 4.23 24.78 -4.18
N LEU A 51 4.00 25.87 -4.90
CA LEU A 51 5.00 26.92 -5.11
C LEU A 51 5.36 27.62 -3.78
N GLN A 52 4.37 27.98 -2.97
CA GLN A 52 4.59 28.62 -1.68
C GLN A 52 5.38 27.72 -0.72
N LEU A 53 5.09 26.41 -0.69
CA LEU A 53 5.85 25.44 0.09
C LEU A 53 7.29 25.33 -0.38
N TYR A 54 7.53 25.31 -1.69
CA TYR A 54 8.88 25.33 -2.25
C TYR A 54 9.66 26.56 -1.75
N LEU A 55 9.08 27.76 -1.86
CA LEU A 55 9.72 28.99 -1.42
C LEU A 55 9.99 29.02 0.09
N ALA A 56 9.01 28.62 0.91
CA ALA A 56 9.15 28.58 2.36
C ALA A 56 10.20 27.56 2.84
N MET A 57 10.31 26.42 2.17
CA MET A 57 11.24 25.36 2.55
C MET A 57 12.65 25.60 2.00
N GLN A 58 12.81 26.38 0.94
CA GLN A 58 14.08 26.62 0.29
C GLN A 58 15.10 27.33 1.20
N GLU A 59 14.66 28.28 2.03
CA GLU A 59 15.52 28.95 3.01
C GLU A 59 16.13 27.96 4.00
N THR A 60 15.27 27.06 4.54
CA THR A 60 15.71 26.03 5.46
C THR A 60 16.69 25.05 4.80
N LEU A 61 16.41 24.69 3.56
CA LEU A 61 17.28 23.80 2.79
C LEU A 61 18.65 24.47 2.49
N ASN A 62 18.64 25.73 2.08
CA ASN A 62 19.86 26.49 1.77
C ASN A 62 20.74 26.71 3.02
N SER A 63 20.17 26.77 4.21
CA SER A 63 20.92 26.88 5.46
C SER A 63 21.64 25.59 5.87
N ASN A 64 21.30 24.45 5.26
CA ASN A 64 21.88 23.14 5.56
C ASN A 64 22.64 22.60 4.33
N VAL A 65 23.95 22.82 4.28
CA VAL A 65 24.81 22.45 3.15
C VAL A 65 24.75 20.97 2.82
N SER A 66 24.66 20.10 3.84
CA SER A 66 24.58 18.63 3.62
C SER A 66 23.26 18.23 2.96
N LEU A 67 22.13 18.73 3.45
CA LEU A 67 20.82 18.46 2.85
C LEU A 67 20.70 19.08 1.44
N LEU A 68 21.24 20.27 1.25
CA LEU A 68 21.25 20.94 -0.05
C LEU A 68 22.05 20.12 -1.08
N GLY A 69 23.20 19.53 -0.67
CA GLY A 69 23.99 18.63 -1.50
C GLY A 69 23.19 17.40 -1.90
N ILE A 70 22.57 16.71 -0.94
CA ILE A 70 21.69 15.55 -1.22
C ILE A 70 20.59 15.93 -2.22
N TYR A 71 19.91 17.05 -1.98
CA TYR A 71 18.82 17.50 -2.86
C TYR A 71 19.31 17.77 -4.30
N LYS A 72 20.42 18.52 -4.46
CA LYS A 72 20.93 18.93 -5.78
C LYS A 72 21.65 17.81 -6.53
N ASP A 73 22.44 17.01 -5.80
CA ASP A 73 23.39 16.08 -6.42
C ASP A 73 22.86 14.64 -6.51
N ILE A 74 21.82 14.32 -5.74
CA ILE A 74 21.21 12.99 -5.70
C ILE A 74 19.74 13.04 -6.12
N GLU A 75 18.88 13.74 -5.37
CA GLU A 75 17.42 13.70 -5.57
C GLU A 75 16.97 14.25 -6.94
N ILE A 76 17.48 15.43 -7.32
CA ILE A 76 17.12 16.04 -8.61
C ILE A 76 17.64 15.23 -9.80
N PRO A 77 18.91 14.76 -9.83
CA PRO A 77 19.37 13.86 -10.88
C PRO A 77 18.63 12.54 -10.93
N ALA A 78 18.33 11.94 -9.77
CA ALA A 78 17.56 10.70 -9.69
C ALA A 78 16.15 10.87 -10.27
N MET A 79 15.47 11.96 -9.94
CA MET A 79 14.14 12.30 -10.51
C MET A 79 14.20 12.37 -12.05
N LYS A 80 15.24 13.01 -12.62
CA LYS A 80 15.42 13.09 -14.08
C LYS A 80 15.62 11.71 -14.70
N ALA A 81 16.43 10.85 -14.07
CA ALA A 81 16.62 9.49 -14.53
C ALA A 81 15.32 8.67 -14.50
N LEU A 82 14.55 8.79 -13.42
CA LEU A 82 13.24 8.13 -13.30
C LEU A 82 12.25 8.59 -14.36
N ILE A 83 12.21 9.90 -14.68
CA ILE A 83 11.37 10.41 -15.79
C ILE A 83 11.71 9.72 -17.12
N HIS A 84 12.99 9.53 -17.42
CA HIS A 84 13.41 8.82 -18.63
C HIS A 84 13.00 7.35 -18.61
N ILE A 85 13.18 6.66 -17.47
CA ILE A 85 12.77 5.26 -17.30
C ILE A 85 11.26 5.11 -17.51
N GLU A 86 10.46 5.95 -16.85
CA GLU A 86 9.00 5.92 -16.95
C GLU A 86 8.50 6.20 -18.37
N ARG A 87 9.11 7.18 -19.07
CA ARG A 87 8.74 7.51 -20.46
C ARG A 87 9.13 6.42 -21.45
N ASN A 88 10.24 5.76 -21.25
CA ASN A 88 10.66 4.63 -22.09
C ASN A 88 9.80 3.41 -21.85
N GLY A 89 9.29 3.24 -20.63
CA GLY A 89 8.53 2.08 -20.21
C GLY A 89 9.38 0.81 -20.15
N VAL A 90 8.70 -0.31 -19.96
CA VAL A 90 9.31 -1.66 -19.88
C VAL A 90 8.60 -2.58 -20.85
N LEU A 91 9.35 -3.30 -21.66
CA LEU A 91 8.77 -4.33 -22.52
C LEU A 91 8.41 -5.55 -21.68
N ILE A 92 7.12 -5.89 -21.67
CA ILE A 92 6.58 -7.04 -20.95
C ILE A 92 6.39 -8.20 -21.94
N ASP A 93 6.84 -9.42 -21.58
CA ASP A 93 6.52 -10.63 -22.30
C ASP A 93 5.25 -11.30 -21.71
N PRO A 94 4.10 -11.15 -22.36
CA PRO A 94 2.84 -11.70 -21.85
C PRO A 94 2.79 -13.23 -21.86
N LYS A 95 3.61 -13.89 -22.70
CA LYS A 95 3.68 -15.37 -22.74
C LYS A 95 4.38 -15.91 -21.50
N ILE A 96 5.51 -15.30 -21.14
CA ILE A 96 6.24 -15.66 -19.91
C ILE A 96 5.37 -15.40 -18.69
N LEU A 97 4.73 -14.23 -18.61
CA LEU A 97 3.83 -13.91 -17.50
C LEU A 97 2.64 -14.87 -17.40
N GLY A 98 2.04 -15.24 -18.53
CA GLY A 98 0.97 -16.24 -18.59
C GLY A 98 1.42 -17.61 -18.07
N HIS A 99 2.62 -18.05 -18.47
CA HIS A 99 3.19 -19.30 -17.97
C HIS A 99 3.47 -19.26 -16.46
N GLN A 100 4.07 -18.17 -15.97
CA GLN A 100 4.32 -17.96 -14.53
C GLN A 100 3.01 -17.93 -13.72
N SER A 101 1.98 -17.23 -14.22
CA SER A 101 0.66 -17.17 -13.58
C SER A 101 0.03 -18.55 -13.45
N LYS A 102 0.18 -19.41 -14.48
CA LYS A 102 -0.30 -20.81 -14.43
C LYS A 102 0.45 -21.61 -13.36
N MET A 103 1.79 -21.55 -13.38
CA MET A 103 2.62 -22.25 -12.37
C MET A 103 2.29 -21.81 -10.94
N ILE A 104 2.10 -20.48 -10.71
CA ILE A 104 1.69 -19.96 -9.42
C ILE A 104 0.31 -20.49 -9.04
N GLY A 105 -0.63 -20.54 -9.99
CA GLY A 105 -1.97 -21.10 -9.76
C GLY A 105 -1.94 -22.55 -9.29
N GLU A 106 -1.16 -23.40 -9.96
CA GLU A 106 -0.99 -24.81 -9.58
C GLU A 106 -0.37 -24.92 -8.17
N LYS A 107 0.62 -24.09 -7.86
CA LYS A 107 1.24 -24.06 -6.51
C LYS A 107 0.28 -23.61 -5.43
N LEU A 108 -0.58 -22.61 -5.71
CA LEU A 108 -1.60 -22.15 -4.79
C LEU A 108 -2.60 -23.25 -4.43
N LEU A 109 -3.04 -24.06 -5.41
CA LEU A 109 -3.93 -25.19 -5.17
C LEU A 109 -3.28 -26.23 -4.24
N LEU A 110 -2.02 -26.56 -4.46
CA LEU A 110 -1.29 -27.49 -3.59
C LEU A 110 -1.14 -26.96 -2.15
N LEU A 111 -0.94 -25.65 -2.00
CA LEU A 111 -0.86 -25.03 -0.67
C LEU A 111 -2.22 -25.01 0.04
N GLU A 112 -3.31 -24.81 -0.70
CA GLU A 112 -4.68 -24.90 -0.18
C GLU A 112 -4.98 -26.31 0.33
N GLU A 113 -4.74 -27.34 -0.47
CA GLU A 113 -4.95 -28.74 -0.08
C GLU A 113 -4.17 -29.07 1.22
N ARG A 114 -2.89 -28.74 1.26
CA ARG A 114 -2.06 -28.95 2.46
C ARG A 114 -2.54 -28.18 3.67
N ALA A 115 -3.04 -26.93 3.48
CA ALA A 115 -3.59 -26.14 4.56
C ALA A 115 -4.90 -26.74 5.08
N PHE A 116 -5.74 -27.30 4.20
CA PHE A 116 -6.97 -27.99 4.58
C PHE A 116 -6.70 -29.27 5.36
N ASP A 117 -5.68 -30.03 4.95
CA ASP A 117 -5.25 -31.24 5.69
C ASP A 117 -4.81 -30.88 7.11
N LEU A 118 -4.01 -29.81 7.28
CA LEU A 118 -3.56 -29.35 8.59
C LEU A 118 -4.69 -28.78 9.45
N ALA A 119 -5.66 -28.14 8.82
CA ALA A 119 -6.82 -27.56 9.51
C ALA A 119 -7.92 -28.60 9.77
N GLY A 120 -7.92 -29.72 9.04
CA GLY A 120 -8.96 -30.74 9.06
C GLY A 120 -10.28 -30.29 8.47
N GLN A 121 -10.28 -29.20 7.68
CA GLN A 121 -11.45 -28.71 6.93
C GLN A 121 -11.05 -27.66 5.89
N PRO A 122 -11.85 -27.48 4.81
CA PRO A 122 -11.70 -26.37 3.88
C PRO A 122 -11.98 -25.02 4.55
N PHE A 123 -11.24 -23.99 4.13
CA PHE A 123 -11.46 -22.61 4.56
C PHE A 123 -10.78 -21.63 3.57
N ASN A 124 -11.15 -20.37 3.60
CA ASN A 124 -10.53 -19.34 2.76
C ASN A 124 -9.25 -18.79 3.41
N LEU A 125 -8.05 -19.12 2.86
CA LEU A 125 -6.74 -18.67 3.34
C LEU A 125 -6.56 -17.15 3.23
N SER A 126 -7.36 -16.48 2.42
CA SER A 126 -7.35 -15.01 2.31
C SER A 126 -8.31 -14.31 3.27
N SER A 127 -9.18 -15.06 4.00
CA SER A 127 -10.14 -14.48 4.92
C SER A 127 -9.58 -14.35 6.33
N PRO A 128 -9.32 -13.13 6.84
CA PRO A 128 -8.84 -12.95 8.22
C PRO A 128 -9.75 -13.57 9.26
N LYS A 129 -11.08 -13.53 9.05
CA LYS A 129 -12.07 -14.09 9.97
C LYS A 129 -11.97 -15.62 10.06
N GLN A 130 -11.90 -16.30 8.91
CA GLN A 130 -11.77 -17.75 8.89
C GLN A 130 -10.42 -18.22 9.43
N LEU A 131 -9.37 -17.45 9.16
CA LEU A 131 -8.05 -17.72 9.76
C LEU A 131 -8.05 -17.61 11.28
N GLN A 132 -8.77 -16.63 11.85
CA GLN A 132 -8.93 -16.50 13.30
C GLN A 132 -9.61 -17.73 13.89
N GLU A 133 -10.73 -18.15 13.29
CA GLU A 133 -11.48 -19.34 13.70
C GLU A 133 -10.60 -20.61 13.65
N ILE A 134 -9.90 -20.84 12.55
CA ILE A 134 -9.02 -22.02 12.39
C ILE A 134 -7.84 -21.99 13.37
N LEU A 135 -7.09 -20.90 13.40
CA LEU A 135 -5.84 -20.84 14.18
C LEU A 135 -6.09 -20.77 15.67
N PHE A 136 -7.02 -19.93 16.11
CA PHE A 136 -7.15 -19.60 17.53
C PHE A 136 -8.28 -20.34 18.23
N GLU A 137 -9.36 -20.70 17.52
CA GLU A 137 -10.48 -21.43 18.11
C GLU A 137 -10.33 -22.94 17.88
N LYS A 138 -10.13 -23.39 16.63
CA LYS A 138 -10.05 -24.83 16.32
C LYS A 138 -8.73 -25.46 16.72
N LEU A 139 -7.59 -24.85 16.34
CA LEU A 139 -6.25 -25.35 16.66
C LEU A 139 -5.75 -24.86 18.02
N CYS A 140 -6.53 -24.05 18.72
CA CYS A 140 -6.22 -23.52 20.06
C CYS A 140 -4.84 -22.88 20.18
N ILE A 141 -4.34 -22.28 19.08
CA ILE A 141 -3.06 -21.54 19.11
C ILE A 141 -3.29 -20.25 19.91
N LYS A 142 -2.38 -19.94 20.84
CA LYS A 142 -2.49 -18.74 21.65
C LYS A 142 -2.28 -17.48 20.79
N PRO A 143 -3.22 -16.51 20.77
CA PRO A 143 -3.04 -15.27 20.06
C PRO A 143 -1.88 -14.43 20.62
N LEU A 144 -1.00 -13.92 19.77
CA LEU A 144 0.13 -13.06 20.15
C LEU A 144 -0.26 -11.58 20.23
N LYS A 145 -1.11 -11.12 19.32
CA LYS A 145 -1.57 -9.73 19.21
C LYS A 145 -3.07 -9.67 18.94
N LYS A 146 -3.69 -8.54 19.32
CA LYS A 146 -5.09 -8.21 18.96
C LYS A 146 -5.11 -7.03 17.99
N THR A 147 -6.14 -6.98 17.16
CA THR A 147 -6.47 -5.83 16.31
C THR A 147 -7.02 -4.68 17.15
N GLN A 148 -7.16 -3.48 16.58
CA GLN A 148 -7.84 -2.35 17.24
C GLN A 148 -9.28 -2.69 17.66
N GLY A 149 -9.96 -3.61 16.93
CA GLY A 149 -11.30 -4.12 17.27
C GLY A 149 -11.31 -5.22 18.31
N GLY A 150 -10.18 -5.55 18.95
CA GLY A 150 -10.09 -6.55 20.04
C GLY A 150 -10.02 -8.00 19.58
N THR A 151 -10.14 -8.30 18.29
CA THR A 151 -10.02 -9.67 17.74
C THR A 151 -8.57 -10.09 17.58
N PRO A 152 -8.23 -11.42 17.63
CA PRO A 152 -6.89 -11.90 17.35
C PRO A 152 -6.36 -11.44 15.99
N SER A 153 -5.12 -10.97 15.94
CA SER A 153 -4.51 -10.51 14.69
C SER A 153 -3.97 -11.69 13.87
N THR A 154 -4.20 -11.65 12.55
CA THR A 154 -3.60 -12.56 11.55
C THR A 154 -2.70 -11.79 10.59
N SER A 155 -2.05 -10.71 11.07
CA SER A 155 -1.09 -9.93 10.29
C SER A 155 0.14 -10.77 9.93
N GLU A 156 0.88 -10.34 8.92
CA GLU A 156 2.12 -11.00 8.49
C GLU A 156 3.13 -11.17 9.63
N GLU A 157 3.27 -10.14 10.46
CA GLU A 157 4.14 -10.16 11.65
C GLU A 157 3.76 -11.29 12.62
N VAL A 158 2.46 -11.38 12.95
CA VAL A 158 1.93 -12.41 13.85
C VAL A 158 2.08 -13.81 13.25
N LEU A 159 1.74 -13.96 11.98
CA LEU A 159 1.87 -15.26 11.32
C LEU A 159 3.34 -15.70 11.19
N SER A 160 4.27 -14.76 10.99
CA SER A 160 5.71 -15.06 10.90
C SER A 160 6.26 -15.58 12.23
N GLU A 161 5.81 -15.02 13.34
CA GLU A 161 6.19 -15.49 14.67
C GLU A 161 5.58 -16.88 14.97
N LEU A 162 4.31 -17.08 14.65
CA LEU A 162 3.64 -18.38 14.79
C LEU A 162 4.25 -19.45 13.86
N ALA A 163 4.75 -19.09 12.70
CA ALA A 163 5.36 -20.01 11.73
C ALA A 163 6.66 -20.67 12.27
N LEU A 164 7.27 -20.11 13.30
CA LEU A 164 8.42 -20.73 13.98
C LEU A 164 8.03 -22.02 14.72
N HIS A 165 6.76 -22.15 15.12
CA HIS A 165 6.28 -23.23 15.98
C HIS A 165 5.19 -24.09 15.34
N TYR A 166 4.48 -23.55 14.32
CA TYR A 166 3.31 -24.19 13.71
C TYR A 166 3.42 -24.23 12.18
N PRO A 167 3.12 -25.37 11.54
CA PRO A 167 3.24 -25.51 10.09
C PRO A 167 2.17 -24.72 9.31
N LEU A 168 0.94 -24.60 9.81
CA LEU A 168 -0.15 -23.94 9.11
C LEU A 168 0.10 -22.41 8.91
N PRO A 169 0.55 -21.61 9.88
CA PRO A 169 0.93 -20.22 9.65
C PRO A 169 2.00 -20.06 8.56
N LYS A 170 2.96 -20.96 8.46
CA LYS A 170 3.99 -20.95 7.41
C LYS A 170 3.38 -21.12 6.03
N LEU A 171 2.45 -22.07 5.85
CA LEU A 171 1.74 -22.29 4.58
C LEU A 171 0.88 -21.06 4.22
N ILE A 172 0.21 -20.46 5.19
CA ILE A 172 -0.60 -19.26 4.96
C ILE A 172 0.26 -18.09 4.46
N LEU A 173 1.46 -17.89 5.01
CA LEU A 173 2.39 -16.86 4.55
C LEU A 173 2.86 -17.13 3.12
N GLU A 174 3.23 -18.37 2.79
CA GLU A 174 3.62 -18.75 1.44
C GLU A 174 2.47 -18.56 0.44
N TYR A 175 1.27 -18.99 0.80
CA TYR A 175 0.06 -18.77 0.01
C TYR A 175 -0.20 -17.28 -0.25
N ARG A 176 -0.20 -16.45 0.78
CA ARG A 176 -0.42 -15.00 0.65
C ARG A 176 0.61 -14.32 -0.24
N SER A 177 1.89 -14.70 -0.10
CA SER A 177 2.96 -14.19 -0.95
C SER A 177 2.73 -14.52 -2.43
N LEU A 178 2.40 -15.78 -2.73
CA LEU A 178 2.14 -16.22 -4.11
C LEU A 178 0.82 -15.65 -4.66
N ALA A 179 -0.23 -15.57 -3.85
CA ALA A 179 -1.51 -14.97 -4.25
C ALA A 179 -1.39 -13.49 -4.62
N LYS A 180 -0.47 -12.76 -3.98
CA LYS A 180 -0.18 -11.36 -4.31
C LYS A 180 0.59 -11.22 -5.62
N LEU A 181 1.37 -12.23 -6.01
CA LEU A 181 2.15 -12.24 -7.26
C LEU A 181 1.33 -12.65 -8.47
N LYS A 182 0.22 -13.38 -8.28
CA LYS A 182 -0.70 -13.82 -9.32
C LYS A 182 -1.65 -12.72 -9.76
#